data_2e690489b243ea5947456ad87ca80cad
#
_entry.id   2e690489b243ea5947456ad87ca80cad
#
_cell.length_a   1.000
_cell.length_b   1.000
_cell.length_c   1.000
_cell.angle_alpha   90.00
_cell.angle_beta   90.00
_cell.angle_gamma   90.00
#
_symmetry.space_group_name_H-M   'P 1'
#
loop_
_entity.id
_entity.type
_entity.pdbx_description
1 polymer ?
#
loop_
_entity_poly.entity_id
_entity_poly.type
_entity_poly.pdbx_seq_one_letter_code
_entity_poly.pdbx_strand_id
1 'polypeptide(L)'
;MNGAVKICENKISPKLRFCLIYASVLWILSRHQKSASPLRNLFGLARCWVFGLGTDSTSYARRGFRGATDEMRARLEQIGTTFLRGYHAALEQDEPSQLASRLDMEALELRGFIYEGAAMGLTLLDSLTPWNSRRLKRFLEGPGDAHAYMLHVGAGWLWARLPFTVNRKLHQLDPLLKWLGFDGWGFHEGFFHWQDYLAGRPYPKRLAGYERRAFDQGLGRSFWFVNGGSPAWISETIAQFSADRRADLWSGLGLAATYAGYASAESLRELRESAGVHQHHLAQGAAFAAKARQRAGNLTDYTDRSTRVLCGTSATDAARVPDSALENLPGDGAEPAYEIWRQRVRKYFQQMEQVSRAAPFMASAGS
;
A
#
# COMPACT_ATOMS: atom_id res chain seq x y z
N MET A 1 -20.11 -25.19 -52.55
CA MET A 1 -19.40 -25.66 -51.35
C MET A 1 -18.11 -24.84 -51.23
N ASN A 2 -18.09 -23.79 -50.48
CA ASN A 2 -16.87 -23.10 -50.02
C ASN A 2 -17.26 -22.32 -48.77
N GLY A 3 -17.21 -23.01 -47.64
CA GLY A 3 -17.38 -22.40 -46.32
C GLY A 3 -16.03 -21.87 -45.82
N ALA A 4 -15.77 -20.60 -46.02
CA ALA A 4 -14.63 -19.94 -45.45
C ALA A 4 -14.87 -19.73 -43.94
N VAL A 5 -14.08 -20.41 -43.13
CA VAL A 5 -14.00 -20.21 -41.70
C VAL A 5 -13.40 -18.81 -41.48
N LYS A 6 -14.24 -17.82 -41.15
CA LYS A 6 -13.82 -16.55 -40.62
C LYS A 6 -13.26 -16.76 -39.24
N ILE A 7 -11.95 -16.86 -39.12
CA ILE A 7 -11.22 -16.76 -37.86
C ILE A 7 -11.45 -15.35 -37.36
N CYS A 8 -12.13 -15.20 -36.21
CA CYS A 8 -12.22 -13.95 -35.48
C CYS A 8 -10.82 -13.44 -35.14
N GLU A 9 -10.32 -12.50 -35.90
CA GLU A 9 -9.17 -11.68 -35.53
C GLU A 9 -9.59 -10.78 -34.36
N ASN A 10 -9.57 -11.35 -33.16
CA ASN A 10 -9.63 -10.58 -31.93
C ASN A 10 -8.42 -9.64 -31.97
N LYS A 11 -8.67 -8.33 -31.98
CA LYS A 11 -7.66 -7.27 -31.93
C LYS A 11 -6.92 -7.34 -30.59
N ILE A 12 -6.00 -8.25 -30.47
CA ILE A 12 -5.02 -8.29 -29.38
C ILE A 12 -4.16 -7.03 -29.58
N SER A 13 -4.15 -6.13 -28.57
CA SER A 13 -3.37 -4.91 -28.67
C SER A 13 -1.91 -5.26 -28.98
N PRO A 14 -1.17 -4.40 -29.73
CA PRO A 14 0.25 -4.64 -30.04
C PRO A 14 1.08 -4.95 -28.81
N LYS A 15 0.78 -4.32 -27.66
CA LYS A 15 1.42 -4.60 -26.37
C LYS A 15 1.15 -6.01 -25.87
N LEU A 16 -0.07 -6.54 -26.05
CA LEU A 16 -0.42 -7.89 -25.60
C LEU A 16 0.18 -8.98 -26.52
N ARG A 17 0.26 -8.73 -27.84
CA ARG A 17 1.01 -9.58 -28.78
C ARG A 17 2.48 -9.64 -28.42
N PHE A 18 3.07 -8.51 -28.08
CA PHE A 18 4.47 -8.43 -27.65
C PHE A 18 4.70 -9.16 -26.33
N CYS A 19 3.77 -9.07 -25.37
CA CYS A 19 3.83 -9.83 -24.11
C CYS A 19 3.84 -11.35 -24.35
N LEU A 20 3.05 -11.84 -25.30
CA LEU A 20 3.00 -13.27 -25.65
C LEU A 20 4.28 -13.74 -26.33
N ILE A 21 4.81 -12.96 -27.26
CA ILE A 21 6.10 -13.24 -27.94
C ILE A 21 7.23 -13.18 -26.92
N TYR A 22 7.24 -12.17 -26.03
CA TYR A 22 8.22 -12.02 -24.97
C TYR A 22 8.20 -13.18 -23.97
N ALA A 23 7.01 -13.64 -23.56
CA ALA A 23 6.86 -14.81 -22.71
C ALA A 23 7.41 -16.08 -23.38
N SER A 24 7.19 -16.24 -24.69
CA SER A 24 7.71 -17.38 -25.46
C SER A 24 9.23 -17.34 -25.59
N VAL A 25 9.80 -16.17 -25.86
CA VAL A 25 11.26 -15.97 -25.92
C VAL A 25 11.91 -16.20 -24.57
N LEU A 26 11.30 -15.70 -23.48
CA LEU A 26 11.78 -15.95 -22.12
C LEU A 26 11.74 -17.45 -21.75
N TRP A 27 10.72 -18.17 -22.19
CA TRP A 27 10.62 -19.63 -21.94
C TRP A 27 11.74 -20.40 -22.64
N ILE A 28 12.05 -20.07 -23.88
CA ILE A 28 13.14 -20.70 -24.65
C ILE A 28 14.50 -20.41 -23.99
N LEU A 29 14.73 -19.17 -23.55
CA LEU A 29 15.98 -18.73 -22.96
C LEU A 29 16.18 -19.18 -21.50
N SER A 30 15.10 -19.40 -20.76
CA SER A 30 15.18 -19.92 -19.38
C SER A 30 15.70 -21.35 -19.30
N ARG A 31 15.58 -22.13 -20.38
CA ARG A 31 16.13 -23.49 -20.47
C ARG A 31 17.66 -23.53 -20.62
N HIS A 32 18.28 -22.43 -21.05
CA HIS A 32 19.73 -22.34 -21.28
C HIS A 32 20.51 -21.54 -20.21
N GLN A 33 19.86 -21.15 -19.10
CA GLN A 33 20.41 -20.21 -18.13
C GLN A 33 21.23 -20.87 -17.01
N LYS A 34 22.47 -21.30 -17.30
CA LYS A 34 23.52 -21.56 -16.30
C LYS A 34 24.71 -20.60 -16.42
N SER A 35 24.72 -19.61 -17.30
CA SER A 35 25.85 -18.69 -17.43
C SER A 35 25.46 -17.28 -17.90
N ALA A 36 26.17 -16.28 -17.37
CA ALA A 36 26.53 -14.97 -17.90
C ALA A 36 25.69 -13.76 -17.51
N SER A 37 26.33 -12.85 -16.73
CA SER A 37 25.83 -11.55 -16.29
C SER A 37 25.39 -10.57 -17.39
N PRO A 38 25.98 -10.48 -18.61
CA PRO A 38 25.55 -9.50 -19.62
C PRO A 38 24.17 -9.76 -20.22
N LEU A 39 23.78 -11.02 -20.40
CA LEU A 39 22.44 -11.35 -20.90
C LEU A 39 21.33 -10.98 -19.90
N ARG A 40 21.61 -11.08 -18.61
CA ARG A 40 20.68 -10.69 -17.55
C ARG A 40 20.35 -9.19 -17.60
N ASN A 41 21.35 -8.36 -17.83
CA ASN A 41 21.18 -6.91 -17.97
C ASN A 41 20.32 -6.55 -19.19
N LEU A 42 20.53 -7.21 -20.33
CA LEU A 42 19.73 -7.01 -21.53
C LEU A 42 18.24 -7.38 -21.31
N PHE A 43 17.97 -8.47 -20.57
CA PHE A 43 16.60 -8.85 -20.21
C PHE A 43 15.95 -7.83 -19.26
N GLY A 44 16.68 -7.31 -18.30
CA GLY A 44 16.20 -6.24 -17.42
C GLY A 44 15.82 -4.99 -18.20
N LEU A 45 16.67 -4.54 -19.11
CA LEU A 45 16.39 -3.39 -19.97
C LEU A 45 15.17 -3.63 -20.87
N ALA A 46 15.03 -4.82 -21.46
CA ALA A 46 13.86 -5.17 -22.27
C ALA A 46 12.57 -5.18 -21.44
N ARG A 47 12.60 -5.68 -20.20
CA ARG A 47 11.45 -5.61 -19.27
C ARG A 47 11.07 -4.17 -18.96
N CYS A 48 12.04 -3.29 -18.68
CA CYS A 48 11.79 -1.86 -18.45
C CYS A 48 11.22 -1.16 -19.69
N TRP A 49 11.71 -1.50 -20.88
CA TRP A 49 11.17 -0.92 -22.11
C TRP A 49 9.70 -1.32 -22.36
N VAL A 50 9.34 -2.57 -22.06
CA VAL A 50 7.96 -3.09 -22.26
C VAL A 50 7.01 -2.66 -21.16
N PHE A 51 7.42 -2.76 -19.89
CA PHE A 51 6.57 -2.61 -18.73
C PHE A 51 6.86 -1.37 -17.90
N GLY A 52 7.86 -0.59 -18.25
CA GLY A 52 8.24 0.61 -17.52
C GLY A 52 7.09 1.63 -17.45
N LEU A 53 7.02 2.32 -16.34
CA LEU A 53 6.04 3.36 -16.06
C LEU A 53 6.72 4.73 -16.11
N GLY A 54 6.12 5.68 -16.82
CA GLY A 54 6.64 7.04 -16.89
C GLY A 54 6.48 7.78 -15.55
N THR A 55 7.44 8.65 -15.24
CA THR A 55 7.43 9.50 -14.03
C THR A 55 6.23 10.44 -13.98
N ASP A 56 5.70 10.83 -15.14
CA ASP A 56 4.47 11.62 -15.24
C ASP A 56 3.28 11.01 -14.53
N SER A 57 3.27 9.69 -14.29
CA SER A 57 2.18 9.00 -13.61
C SER A 57 2.06 9.40 -12.14
N THR A 58 3.09 9.98 -11.54
CA THR A 58 3.14 10.44 -10.15
C THR A 58 3.04 11.96 -10.00
N SER A 59 2.95 12.70 -11.11
CA SER A 59 2.83 14.17 -11.08
C SER A 59 1.52 14.59 -10.43
N TYR A 60 1.62 15.43 -9.41
CA TYR A 60 0.49 15.97 -8.65
C TYR A 60 -0.52 16.69 -9.56
N ALA A 61 -0.02 17.57 -10.41
CA ALA A 61 -0.85 18.32 -11.36
C ALA A 61 -1.56 17.40 -12.36
N ARG A 62 -0.85 16.40 -12.91
CA ARG A 62 -1.43 15.47 -13.88
C ARG A 62 -2.50 14.57 -13.29
N ARG A 63 -2.44 14.30 -11.98
CA ARG A 63 -3.46 13.53 -11.25
C ARG A 63 -4.68 14.37 -10.87
N GLY A 64 -4.61 15.69 -11.00
CA GLY A 64 -5.67 16.60 -10.56
C GLY A 64 -5.81 16.63 -9.04
N PHE A 65 -4.73 16.36 -8.31
CA PHE A 65 -4.70 16.40 -6.85
C PHE A 65 -4.78 17.83 -6.35
N ARG A 66 -5.23 18.03 -5.11
CA ARG A 66 -5.58 19.35 -4.56
C ARG A 66 -5.12 19.54 -3.11
N GLY A 67 -5.11 20.77 -2.64
CA GLY A 67 -4.94 21.09 -1.22
C GLY A 67 -3.50 21.09 -0.68
N ALA A 68 -2.50 20.64 -1.46
CA ALA A 68 -1.12 20.60 -1.00
C ALA A 68 -0.45 21.98 -1.03
N THR A 69 0.35 22.26 0.01
CA THR A 69 1.40 23.28 -0.06
C THR A 69 2.49 22.82 -1.03
N ASP A 70 3.36 23.74 -1.49
CA ASP A 70 4.47 23.37 -2.40
C ASP A 70 5.40 22.33 -1.77
N GLU A 71 5.69 22.45 -0.46
CA GLU A 71 6.50 21.49 0.28
C GLU A 71 5.84 20.09 0.32
N MET A 72 4.55 20.03 0.67
CA MET A 72 3.81 18.78 0.73
C MET A 72 3.72 18.15 -0.67
N ARG A 73 3.47 18.94 -1.72
CA ARG A 73 3.44 18.46 -3.09
C ARG A 73 4.77 17.83 -3.49
N ALA A 74 5.88 18.52 -3.24
CA ALA A 74 7.22 18.01 -3.53
C ALA A 74 7.48 16.68 -2.81
N ARG A 75 7.05 16.56 -1.56
CA ARG A 75 7.16 15.32 -0.78
C ARG A 75 6.33 14.19 -1.37
N LEU A 76 5.09 14.43 -1.73
CA LEU A 76 4.19 13.41 -2.29
C LEU A 76 4.68 12.93 -3.67
N GLU A 77 5.19 13.83 -4.52
CA GLU A 77 5.81 13.48 -5.80
C GLU A 77 7.13 12.71 -5.62
N GLN A 78 7.93 13.07 -4.61
CA GLN A 78 9.14 12.32 -4.25
C GLN A 78 8.80 10.87 -3.86
N ILE A 79 7.76 10.67 -3.04
CA ILE A 79 7.29 9.34 -2.65
C ILE A 79 6.88 8.54 -3.89
N GLY A 80 6.06 9.12 -4.77
CA GLY A 80 5.63 8.48 -6.00
C GLY A 80 6.78 8.11 -6.93
N THR A 81 7.76 9.01 -7.10
CA THR A 81 8.97 8.75 -7.90
C THR A 81 9.83 7.65 -7.28
N THR A 82 9.94 7.62 -5.94
CA THR A 82 10.67 6.56 -5.22
C THR A 82 10.01 5.19 -5.42
N PHE A 83 8.68 5.12 -5.35
CA PHE A 83 7.93 3.91 -5.70
C PHE A 83 8.25 3.42 -7.12
N LEU A 84 8.22 4.31 -8.11
CA LEU A 84 8.55 3.96 -9.49
C LEU A 84 9.98 3.46 -9.66
N ARG A 85 10.95 4.04 -8.95
CA ARG A 85 12.34 3.55 -8.95
C ARG A 85 12.42 2.11 -8.44
N GLY A 86 11.68 1.77 -7.38
CA GLY A 86 11.58 0.40 -6.87
C GLY A 86 10.97 -0.56 -7.89
N TYR A 87 9.89 -0.15 -8.53
CA TYR A 87 9.25 -0.94 -9.58
C TYR A 87 10.23 -1.25 -10.73
N HIS A 88 10.94 -0.24 -11.24
CA HIS A 88 11.94 -0.42 -12.30
C HIS A 88 13.13 -1.26 -11.82
N ALA A 89 13.61 -1.05 -10.61
CA ALA A 89 14.70 -1.85 -10.05
C ALA A 89 14.37 -3.35 -10.04
N ALA A 90 13.13 -3.72 -9.69
CA ALA A 90 12.69 -5.12 -9.72
C ALA A 90 12.53 -5.67 -11.15
N LEU A 91 12.17 -4.84 -12.13
CA LEU A 91 12.15 -5.26 -13.54
C LEU A 91 13.55 -5.52 -14.08
N GLU A 92 14.52 -4.71 -13.68
CA GLU A 92 15.91 -4.83 -14.10
C GLU A 92 16.63 -5.99 -13.42
N GLN A 93 16.37 -6.18 -12.13
CA GLN A 93 17.05 -7.16 -11.29
C GLN A 93 16.09 -7.85 -10.33
N ASP A 94 15.87 -9.16 -10.52
CA ASP A 94 14.93 -9.96 -9.72
C ASP A 94 15.62 -11.00 -8.78
N GLU A 95 16.95 -10.92 -8.64
CA GLU A 95 17.68 -11.69 -7.66
C GLU A 95 17.56 -10.98 -6.29
N PRO A 96 17.09 -11.68 -5.23
CA PRO A 96 16.72 -11.05 -3.97
C PRO A 96 17.78 -10.19 -3.33
N SER A 97 19.01 -10.70 -3.18
CA SER A 97 20.09 -9.98 -2.47
C SER A 97 20.56 -8.76 -3.24
N GLN A 98 20.68 -8.87 -4.58
CA GLN A 98 21.12 -7.76 -5.43
C GLN A 98 20.05 -6.67 -5.50
N LEU A 99 18.77 -7.07 -5.58
CA LEU A 99 17.67 -6.12 -5.52
C LEU A 99 17.67 -5.37 -4.20
N ALA A 100 17.73 -6.08 -3.06
CA ALA A 100 17.73 -5.45 -1.74
C ALA A 100 18.90 -4.47 -1.58
N SER A 101 20.13 -4.87 -1.95
CA SER A 101 21.30 -3.99 -1.90
C SER A 101 21.10 -2.69 -2.67
N ARG A 102 20.38 -2.74 -3.81
CA ARG A 102 20.03 -1.55 -4.59
C ARG A 102 18.95 -0.70 -3.91
N LEU A 103 17.92 -1.34 -3.36
CA LEU A 103 16.83 -0.62 -2.66
C LEU A 103 17.33 0.04 -1.38
N ASP A 104 18.29 -0.57 -0.70
CA ASP A 104 18.88 -0.06 0.55
C ASP A 104 19.77 1.18 0.37
N MET A 105 20.12 1.53 -0.86
CA MET A 105 20.78 2.81 -1.17
C MET A 105 19.83 4.02 -1.06
N GLU A 106 18.51 3.77 -1.00
CA GLU A 106 17.53 4.83 -0.82
C GLU A 106 17.59 5.42 0.59
N ALA A 107 17.25 6.71 0.71
CA ALA A 107 17.13 7.39 2.00
C ALA A 107 16.24 6.58 2.95
N LEU A 108 16.68 6.42 4.20
CA LEU A 108 16.06 5.52 5.18
C LEU A 108 14.53 5.74 5.31
N GLU A 109 14.12 7.00 5.34
CA GLU A 109 12.71 7.39 5.44
C GLU A 109 11.86 7.04 4.20
N LEU A 110 12.48 6.90 3.03
CA LEU A 110 11.83 6.57 1.76
C LEU A 110 11.91 5.08 1.42
N ARG A 111 12.72 4.33 2.16
CA ARG A 111 13.03 2.92 1.87
C ARG A 111 11.78 2.05 1.76
N GLY A 112 10.78 2.24 2.60
CA GLY A 112 9.52 1.50 2.51
C GLY A 112 8.79 1.68 1.17
N PHE A 113 8.80 2.89 0.60
CA PHE A 113 8.13 3.16 -0.68
C PHE A 113 8.86 2.54 -1.87
N ILE A 114 10.20 2.50 -1.85
CA ILE A 114 10.95 1.82 -2.91
C ILE A 114 10.74 0.30 -2.85
N TYR A 115 10.65 -0.30 -1.65
CA TYR A 115 10.31 -1.71 -1.46
C TYR A 115 8.87 -2.02 -1.91
N GLU A 116 7.91 -1.11 -1.66
CA GLU A 116 6.53 -1.23 -2.14
C GLU A 116 6.48 -1.29 -3.68
N GLY A 117 7.19 -0.39 -4.34
CA GLY A 117 7.32 -0.40 -5.80
C GLY A 117 7.99 -1.67 -6.34
N ALA A 118 9.04 -2.13 -5.68
CA ALA A 118 9.72 -3.38 -6.05
C ALA A 118 8.79 -4.59 -5.96
N ALA A 119 7.92 -4.65 -4.95
CA ALA A 119 6.92 -5.72 -4.82
C ALA A 119 5.93 -5.75 -5.98
N MET A 120 5.48 -4.58 -6.47
CA MET A 120 4.65 -4.51 -7.69
C MET A 120 5.39 -5.11 -8.89
N GLY A 121 6.68 -4.79 -9.07
CA GLY A 121 7.51 -5.32 -10.15
C GLY A 121 7.71 -6.84 -10.05
N LEU A 122 8.07 -7.34 -8.86
CA LEU A 122 8.23 -8.78 -8.61
C LEU A 122 6.93 -9.55 -8.86
N THR A 123 5.79 -8.99 -8.42
CA THR A 123 4.46 -9.59 -8.63
C THR A 123 4.09 -9.63 -10.12
N LEU A 124 4.47 -8.61 -10.89
CA LEU A 124 4.30 -8.60 -12.35
C LEU A 124 5.13 -9.73 -12.98
N LEU A 125 6.41 -9.82 -12.65
CA LEU A 125 7.29 -10.86 -13.19
C LEU A 125 6.78 -12.26 -12.83
N ASP A 126 6.30 -12.46 -11.62
CA ASP A 126 5.69 -13.70 -11.16
C ASP A 126 4.38 -14.05 -11.91
N SER A 127 3.68 -13.05 -12.39
CA SER A 127 2.45 -13.22 -13.15
C SER A 127 2.72 -13.57 -14.62
N LEU A 128 3.81 -13.04 -15.17
CA LEU A 128 4.23 -13.27 -16.55
C LEU A 128 5.00 -14.58 -16.74
N THR A 129 5.64 -15.12 -15.70
CA THR A 129 6.46 -16.33 -15.75
C THR A 129 5.97 -17.37 -14.74
N PRO A 130 4.84 -18.09 -15.01
CA PRO A 130 4.24 -18.99 -14.04
C PRO A 130 5.14 -20.16 -13.63
N TRP A 131 6.12 -20.51 -14.45
CA TRP A 131 7.15 -21.53 -14.13
C TRP A 131 8.24 -21.03 -13.14
N ASN A 132 8.35 -19.73 -12.92
CA ASN A 132 9.22 -19.09 -11.92
C ASN A 132 8.43 -17.99 -11.19
N SER A 133 7.46 -18.36 -10.40
CA SER A 133 6.42 -17.47 -9.86
C SER A 133 6.51 -17.25 -8.34
N ARG A 134 7.74 -17.32 -7.77
CA ARG A 134 7.98 -17.17 -6.33
C ARG A 134 8.98 -16.05 -5.99
N ARG A 135 9.15 -15.06 -6.87
CA ARG A 135 10.11 -13.96 -6.63
C ARG A 135 9.71 -13.13 -5.42
N LEU A 136 8.46 -12.67 -5.39
CA LEU A 136 7.94 -11.91 -4.26
C LEU A 136 8.03 -12.73 -2.97
N LYS A 137 7.64 -14.01 -3.00
CA LYS A 137 7.71 -14.89 -1.83
C LYS A 137 9.14 -15.02 -1.31
N ARG A 138 10.10 -15.33 -2.19
CA ARG A 138 11.53 -15.42 -1.81
C ARG A 138 12.08 -14.11 -1.27
N PHE A 139 11.61 -12.99 -1.79
CA PHE A 139 12.01 -11.67 -1.31
C PHE A 139 11.44 -11.39 0.08
N LEU A 140 10.16 -11.73 0.32
CA LEU A 140 9.51 -11.64 1.63
C LEU A 140 10.13 -12.54 2.68
N GLU A 141 10.49 -13.78 2.33
CA GLU A 141 11.13 -14.76 3.22
C GLU A 141 12.64 -14.55 3.39
N GLY A 142 13.18 -13.51 2.79
CA GLY A 142 14.60 -13.17 2.78
C GLY A 142 14.84 -11.69 3.06
N PRO A 143 15.58 -10.98 2.19
CA PRO A 143 16.06 -9.63 2.48
C PRO A 143 14.93 -8.58 2.58
N GLY A 144 13.73 -8.88 2.10
CA GLY A 144 12.59 -7.97 2.19
C GLY A 144 11.78 -8.08 3.49
N ASP A 145 12.09 -9.02 4.39
CA ASP A 145 11.26 -9.30 5.59
C ASP A 145 11.01 -8.06 6.46
N ALA A 146 12.00 -7.21 6.66
CA ALA A 146 11.86 -5.97 7.41
C ALA A 146 10.79 -5.03 6.83
N HIS A 147 10.54 -5.10 5.52
CA HIS A 147 9.54 -4.30 4.80
C HIS A 147 8.28 -5.09 4.43
N ALA A 148 7.97 -6.19 5.13
CA ALA A 148 6.88 -7.10 4.78
C ALA A 148 5.53 -6.37 4.58
N TYR A 149 5.19 -5.40 5.41
CA TYR A 149 3.94 -4.62 5.26
C TYR A 149 3.86 -3.94 3.90
N MET A 150 4.93 -3.22 3.50
CA MET A 150 4.98 -2.49 2.23
C MET A 150 5.00 -3.44 1.02
N LEU A 151 5.66 -4.59 1.16
CA LEU A 151 5.71 -5.59 0.09
C LEU A 151 4.33 -6.20 -0.19
N HIS A 152 3.52 -6.44 0.85
CA HIS A 152 2.14 -6.91 0.67
C HIS A 152 1.28 -5.86 -0.02
N VAL A 153 1.40 -4.59 0.36
CA VAL A 153 0.72 -3.46 -0.31
C VAL A 153 1.12 -3.37 -1.77
N GLY A 154 2.42 -3.46 -2.07
CA GLY A 154 2.94 -3.40 -3.43
C GLY A 154 2.41 -4.50 -4.36
N ALA A 155 2.14 -5.71 -3.84
CA ALA A 155 1.47 -6.76 -4.59
C ALA A 155 0.07 -6.32 -5.05
N GLY A 156 -0.66 -5.60 -4.21
CA GLY A 156 -2.00 -5.09 -4.48
C GLY A 156 -2.05 -4.07 -5.62
N TRP A 157 -1.01 -3.28 -5.82
CA TRP A 157 -0.91 -2.37 -6.96
C TRP A 157 -0.99 -3.11 -8.30
N LEU A 158 -0.40 -4.29 -8.39
CA LEU A 158 -0.53 -5.12 -9.59
C LEU A 158 -1.93 -5.73 -9.70
N TRP A 159 -2.53 -6.14 -8.60
CA TRP A 159 -3.88 -6.73 -8.62
C TRP A 159 -4.94 -5.77 -9.17
N ALA A 160 -4.80 -4.48 -8.92
CA ALA A 160 -5.64 -3.46 -9.54
C ALA A 160 -5.58 -3.48 -11.07
N ARG A 161 -4.41 -3.79 -11.63
CA ARG A 161 -4.18 -3.84 -13.10
C ARG A 161 -4.45 -5.22 -13.71
N LEU A 162 -4.21 -6.29 -12.95
CA LEU A 162 -4.35 -7.68 -13.38
C LEU A 162 -5.17 -8.50 -12.35
N PRO A 163 -6.48 -8.21 -12.19
CA PRO A 163 -7.32 -8.80 -11.13
C PRO A 163 -7.40 -10.33 -11.17
N PHE A 164 -7.24 -10.93 -12.35
CA PHE A 164 -7.27 -12.39 -12.52
C PHE A 164 -6.08 -13.11 -11.85
N THR A 165 -5.04 -12.38 -11.45
CA THR A 165 -3.85 -12.96 -10.82
C THR A 165 -4.02 -13.18 -9.31
N VAL A 166 -4.99 -12.53 -8.67
CA VAL A 166 -5.18 -12.52 -7.21
C VAL A 166 -5.27 -13.94 -6.63
N ASN A 167 -6.19 -14.76 -7.11
CA ASN A 167 -6.41 -16.12 -6.56
C ASN A 167 -5.14 -16.99 -6.61
N ARG A 168 -4.33 -16.79 -7.65
CA ARG A 168 -3.08 -17.53 -7.82
C ARG A 168 -1.96 -17.05 -6.89
N LYS A 169 -2.00 -15.79 -6.45
CA LYS A 169 -0.92 -15.13 -5.70
C LYS A 169 -1.22 -14.97 -4.23
N LEU A 170 -2.48 -14.90 -3.85
CA LEU A 170 -2.90 -14.66 -2.47
C LEU A 170 -2.31 -15.68 -1.48
N HIS A 171 -2.22 -16.96 -1.86
CA HIS A 171 -1.64 -18.03 -1.02
C HIS A 171 -0.10 -17.94 -0.87
N GLN A 172 0.57 -17.06 -1.62
CA GLN A 172 2.02 -16.82 -1.50
C GLN A 172 2.35 -15.73 -0.49
N LEU A 173 1.35 -15.02 -0.01
CA LEU A 173 1.47 -13.96 0.99
C LEU A 173 1.28 -14.53 2.40
N ASP A 174 1.75 -13.78 3.39
CA ASP A 174 1.49 -14.10 4.80
C ASP A 174 -0.01 -14.16 5.07
N PRO A 175 -0.53 -15.18 5.76
CA PRO A 175 -1.96 -15.37 5.99
C PRO A 175 -2.64 -14.20 6.72
N LEU A 176 -1.93 -13.53 7.63
CA LEU A 176 -2.45 -12.36 8.34
C LEU A 176 -2.35 -11.10 7.48
N LEU A 177 -1.21 -10.89 6.81
CA LEU A 177 -0.93 -9.65 6.07
C LEU A 177 -1.47 -9.64 4.64
N LYS A 178 -2.01 -10.75 4.11
CA LYS A 178 -2.58 -10.84 2.76
C LYS A 178 -3.62 -9.76 2.44
N TRP A 179 -4.31 -9.25 3.46
CA TRP A 179 -5.32 -8.19 3.34
C TRP A 179 -4.73 -6.85 2.92
N LEU A 180 -3.45 -6.61 3.20
CA LEU A 180 -2.71 -5.45 2.72
C LEU A 180 -2.57 -5.43 1.18
N GLY A 181 -2.70 -6.58 0.52
CA GLY A 181 -2.81 -6.61 -0.95
C GLY A 181 -4.10 -5.96 -1.44
N PHE A 182 -5.23 -6.15 -0.77
CA PHE A 182 -6.49 -5.46 -1.10
C PHE A 182 -6.43 -3.98 -0.72
N ASP A 183 -5.73 -3.61 0.35
CA ASP A 183 -5.39 -2.23 0.69
C ASP A 183 -4.57 -1.59 -0.44
N GLY A 184 -3.51 -2.24 -0.93
CA GLY A 184 -2.73 -1.77 -2.08
C GLY A 184 -3.57 -1.59 -3.35
N TRP A 185 -4.55 -2.46 -3.58
CA TRP A 185 -5.51 -2.29 -4.67
C TRP A 185 -6.37 -1.04 -4.47
N GLY A 186 -6.93 -0.85 -3.28
CA GLY A 186 -7.73 0.34 -2.96
C GLY A 186 -6.92 1.64 -3.11
N PHE A 187 -5.66 1.63 -2.68
CA PHE A 187 -4.77 2.76 -2.87
C PHE A 187 -4.52 3.07 -4.36
N HIS A 188 -4.22 2.07 -5.18
CA HIS A 188 -4.08 2.24 -6.63
C HIS A 188 -5.33 2.87 -7.25
N GLU A 189 -6.50 2.34 -6.94
CA GLU A 189 -7.76 2.85 -7.46
C GLU A 189 -8.00 4.31 -7.03
N GLY A 190 -7.80 4.62 -5.76
CA GLY A 190 -7.96 6.00 -5.28
C GLY A 190 -6.91 6.95 -5.84
N PHE A 191 -5.68 6.51 -6.06
CA PHE A 191 -4.63 7.34 -6.65
C PHE A 191 -4.90 7.69 -8.12
N PHE A 192 -5.43 6.74 -8.90
CA PHE A 192 -5.63 6.93 -10.33
C PHE A 192 -7.06 7.32 -10.72
N HIS A 193 -8.06 7.02 -9.89
CA HIS A 193 -9.49 7.10 -10.22
C HIS A 193 -10.32 7.74 -9.10
N TRP A 194 -9.71 8.58 -8.26
CA TRP A 194 -10.38 9.16 -7.08
C TRP A 194 -11.69 9.90 -7.42
N GLN A 195 -11.73 10.64 -8.54
CA GLN A 195 -12.92 11.35 -9.00
C GLN A 195 -14.08 10.40 -9.30
N ASP A 196 -13.80 9.25 -9.92
CA ASP A 196 -14.82 8.24 -10.21
C ASP A 196 -15.42 7.68 -8.90
N TYR A 197 -14.59 7.46 -7.87
CA TYR A 197 -15.05 6.98 -6.57
C TYR A 197 -15.89 8.03 -5.83
N LEU A 198 -15.56 9.30 -5.94
CA LEU A 198 -16.41 10.37 -5.43
C LEU A 198 -17.74 10.46 -6.22
N ALA A 199 -17.71 10.17 -7.50
CA ALA A 199 -18.92 10.08 -8.34
C ALA A 199 -19.75 8.79 -8.12
N GLY A 200 -19.38 7.95 -7.12
CA GLY A 200 -20.14 6.75 -6.76
C GLY A 200 -19.74 5.47 -7.50
N ARG A 201 -18.53 5.41 -8.07
CA ARG A 201 -18.02 4.19 -8.69
C ARG A 201 -18.13 3.01 -7.72
N PRO A 202 -18.74 1.88 -8.13
CA PRO A 202 -18.84 0.70 -7.28
C PRO A 202 -17.49 0.03 -7.05
N TYR A 203 -17.44 -0.84 -6.04
CA TYR A 203 -16.28 -1.72 -5.85
C TYR A 203 -15.98 -2.56 -7.11
N PRO A 204 -14.70 -2.87 -7.37
CA PRO A 204 -14.35 -3.87 -8.37
C PRO A 204 -15.16 -5.16 -8.16
N LYS A 205 -15.78 -5.69 -9.23
CA LYS A 205 -16.71 -6.83 -9.17
C LYS A 205 -16.18 -8.08 -8.46
N ARG A 206 -14.85 -8.23 -8.45
CA ARG A 206 -14.19 -9.36 -7.82
C ARG A 206 -14.22 -9.29 -6.29
N LEU A 207 -14.29 -8.09 -5.71
CA LEU A 207 -14.16 -7.90 -4.26
C LEU A 207 -15.45 -8.26 -3.52
N ALA A 208 -15.34 -9.08 -2.48
CA ALA A 208 -16.45 -9.51 -1.65
C ALA A 208 -16.09 -9.46 -0.15
N GLY A 209 -17.10 -9.38 0.71
CA GLY A 209 -16.90 -9.45 2.16
C GLY A 209 -15.82 -8.49 2.67
N TYR A 210 -14.88 -9.04 3.44
CA TYR A 210 -13.81 -8.27 4.07
C TYR A 210 -12.81 -7.65 3.07
N GLU A 211 -12.69 -8.20 1.85
CA GLU A 211 -11.85 -7.61 0.80
C GLU A 211 -12.22 -6.16 0.52
N ARG A 212 -13.53 -5.81 0.59
CA ARG A 212 -14.04 -4.44 0.40
C ARG A 212 -13.59 -3.51 1.52
N ARG A 213 -13.57 -4.00 2.76
CA ARG A 213 -13.12 -3.21 3.90
C ARG A 213 -11.61 -2.93 3.82
N ALA A 214 -10.81 -3.94 3.48
CA ALA A 214 -9.38 -3.77 3.24
C ALA A 214 -9.10 -2.83 2.05
N PHE A 215 -9.90 -2.91 0.99
CA PHE A 215 -9.87 -1.97 -0.13
C PHE A 215 -10.18 -0.53 0.31
N ASP A 216 -11.20 -0.31 1.16
CA ASP A 216 -11.52 1.02 1.67
C ASP A 216 -10.41 1.60 2.56
N GLN A 217 -9.69 0.78 3.31
CA GLN A 217 -8.48 1.22 4.01
C GLN A 217 -7.46 1.78 3.01
N GLY A 218 -7.20 1.09 1.91
CA GLY A 218 -6.30 1.56 0.86
C GLY A 218 -6.80 2.81 0.15
N LEU A 219 -8.09 2.86 -0.17
CA LEU A 219 -8.73 4.03 -0.75
C LEU A 219 -8.57 5.25 0.17
N GLY A 220 -8.80 5.08 1.48
CA GLY A 220 -8.58 6.12 2.48
C GLY A 220 -7.13 6.59 2.55
N ARG A 221 -6.14 5.68 2.41
CA ARG A 221 -4.72 6.04 2.31
C ARG A 221 -4.43 6.96 1.13
N SER A 222 -5.06 6.72 -0.03
CA SER A 222 -4.86 7.55 -1.21
C SER A 222 -5.35 8.98 -1.03
N PHE A 223 -6.35 9.21 -0.16
CA PHE A 223 -6.90 10.55 0.08
C PHE A 223 -5.93 11.50 0.77
N TRP A 224 -4.90 10.99 1.45
CA TRP A 224 -3.78 11.80 1.89
C TRP A 224 -3.05 12.45 0.72
N PHE A 225 -2.80 11.69 -0.32
CA PHE A 225 -2.13 12.15 -1.55
C PHE A 225 -3.06 13.05 -2.38
N VAL A 226 -4.29 12.60 -2.62
CA VAL A 226 -5.29 13.31 -3.42
C VAL A 226 -5.59 14.71 -2.89
N ASN A 227 -5.67 14.84 -1.56
CA ASN A 227 -6.02 16.10 -0.89
C ASN A 227 -4.79 16.80 -0.26
N GLY A 228 -3.57 16.38 -0.62
CA GLY A 228 -2.35 17.06 -0.21
C GLY A 228 -2.15 17.20 1.30
N GLY A 229 -2.64 16.26 2.08
CA GLY A 229 -2.59 16.31 3.53
C GLY A 229 -3.49 17.37 4.19
N SER A 230 -4.36 18.06 3.43
CA SER A 230 -5.27 19.09 3.95
C SER A 230 -6.44 18.49 4.74
N PRO A 231 -6.59 18.76 6.05
CA PRO A 231 -7.68 18.21 6.87
C PRO A 231 -9.07 18.54 6.32
N ALA A 232 -9.27 19.77 5.86
CA ALA A 232 -10.56 20.24 5.32
C ALA A 232 -10.96 19.45 4.06
N TRP A 233 -10.06 19.34 3.07
CA TRP A 233 -10.32 18.59 1.86
C TRP A 233 -10.50 17.08 2.10
N ILE A 234 -9.76 16.52 3.05
CA ILE A 234 -9.86 15.11 3.44
C ILE A 234 -11.22 14.83 4.07
N SER A 235 -11.66 15.67 5.02
CA SER A 235 -12.94 15.53 5.70
C SER A 235 -14.11 15.61 4.72
N GLU A 236 -14.09 16.59 3.81
CA GLU A 236 -15.06 16.74 2.74
C GLU A 236 -15.10 15.51 1.83
N THR A 237 -13.92 15.00 1.44
CA THR A 237 -13.80 13.80 0.60
C THR A 237 -14.43 12.59 1.27
N ILE A 238 -14.08 12.30 2.54
CA ILE A 238 -14.60 11.13 3.25
C ILE A 238 -16.11 11.26 3.54
N ALA A 239 -16.61 12.47 3.77
CA ALA A 239 -18.03 12.72 4.02
C ALA A 239 -18.94 12.32 2.84
N GLN A 240 -18.41 12.27 1.61
CA GLN A 240 -19.16 11.85 0.42
C GLN A 240 -19.42 10.33 0.36
N PHE A 241 -18.66 9.54 1.14
CA PHE A 241 -18.88 8.09 1.22
C PHE A 241 -19.98 7.73 2.21
N SER A 242 -20.63 6.59 1.99
CA SER A 242 -21.61 6.03 2.92
C SER A 242 -21.01 5.77 4.30
N ALA A 243 -21.82 5.86 5.35
CA ALA A 243 -21.36 5.80 6.74
C ALA A 243 -20.60 4.51 7.09
N ASP A 244 -21.00 3.39 6.51
CA ASP A 244 -20.40 2.07 6.70
C ASP A 244 -18.96 1.96 6.16
N ARG A 245 -18.58 2.81 5.19
CA ARG A 245 -17.24 2.85 4.60
C ARG A 245 -16.26 3.74 5.36
N ARG A 246 -16.76 4.79 6.02
CA ARG A 246 -15.94 5.87 6.61
C ARG A 246 -14.93 5.37 7.63
N ALA A 247 -15.29 4.39 8.42
CA ALA A 247 -14.41 3.80 9.43
C ALA A 247 -13.10 3.26 8.84
N ASP A 248 -13.17 2.50 7.75
CA ASP A 248 -12.00 1.93 7.09
C ASP A 248 -11.23 3.00 6.29
N LEU A 249 -11.92 4.00 5.70
CA LEU A 249 -11.28 5.16 5.06
C LEU A 249 -10.46 5.97 6.07
N TRP A 250 -10.98 6.26 7.26
CA TRP A 250 -10.25 6.97 8.31
C TRP A 250 -9.06 6.16 8.85
N SER A 251 -9.19 4.82 8.93
CA SER A 251 -8.07 3.94 9.28
C SER A 251 -6.93 4.06 8.27
N GLY A 252 -7.25 3.99 6.99
CA GLY A 252 -6.27 4.18 5.92
C GLY A 252 -5.60 5.55 5.95
N LEU A 253 -6.39 6.58 6.22
CA LEU A 253 -5.87 7.94 6.33
C LEU A 253 -4.86 8.09 7.48
N GLY A 254 -5.15 7.54 8.66
CA GLY A 254 -4.21 7.55 9.79
C GLY A 254 -2.88 6.88 9.45
N LEU A 255 -2.95 5.77 8.71
CA LEU A 255 -1.76 5.08 8.21
C LEU A 255 -0.96 6.00 7.26
N ALA A 256 -1.60 6.62 6.27
CA ALA A 256 -0.91 7.46 5.30
C ALA A 256 -0.33 8.73 5.93
N ALA A 257 -1.08 9.44 6.77
CA ALA A 257 -0.62 10.65 7.46
C ALA A 257 0.63 10.40 8.32
N THR A 258 0.71 9.21 8.93
CA THR A 258 1.84 8.82 9.79
C THR A 258 3.02 8.27 8.98
N TYR A 259 2.76 7.48 7.93
CA TYR A 259 3.83 6.86 7.14
C TYR A 259 4.46 7.80 6.12
N ALA A 260 3.67 8.59 5.38
CA ALA A 260 4.17 9.59 4.44
C ALA A 260 4.70 10.84 5.16
N GLY A 261 4.04 11.23 6.26
CA GLY A 261 4.49 12.30 7.14
C GLY A 261 4.31 13.71 6.57
N TYR A 262 5.14 14.62 7.06
CA TYR A 262 5.26 16.04 6.64
C TYR A 262 4.10 16.97 7.05
N ALA A 263 3.08 16.47 7.75
CA ALA A 263 2.07 17.34 8.34
C ALA A 263 2.58 18.03 9.62
N SER A 264 2.13 19.24 9.86
CA SER A 264 2.33 19.94 11.13
C SER A 264 1.51 19.28 12.25
N ALA A 265 1.89 19.52 13.50
CA ALA A 265 1.11 19.04 14.64
C ALA A 265 -0.30 19.65 14.67
N GLU A 266 -0.46 20.86 14.16
CA GLU A 266 -1.74 21.56 14.06
C GLU A 266 -2.65 20.89 13.04
N SER A 267 -2.18 20.69 11.80
CA SER A 267 -2.95 19.94 10.78
C SER A 267 -3.34 18.53 11.23
N LEU A 268 -2.47 17.86 12.00
CA LEU A 268 -2.80 16.54 12.55
C LEU A 268 -3.88 16.61 13.64
N ARG A 269 -3.93 17.69 14.48
CA ARG A 269 -5.01 17.90 15.44
C ARG A 269 -6.34 18.15 14.73
N GLU A 270 -6.35 19.04 13.75
CA GLU A 270 -7.54 19.31 12.91
C GLU A 270 -8.03 18.03 12.24
N LEU A 271 -7.10 17.20 11.72
CA LEU A 271 -7.43 15.91 11.12
C LEU A 271 -8.09 14.97 12.13
N ARG A 272 -7.55 14.88 13.36
CA ARG A 272 -8.10 14.06 14.44
C ARG A 272 -9.49 14.55 14.84
N GLU A 273 -9.69 15.86 14.98
CA GLU A 273 -11.00 16.44 15.29
C GLU A 273 -12.02 16.14 14.18
N SER A 274 -11.63 16.28 12.91
CA SER A 274 -12.46 15.98 11.75
C SER A 274 -12.88 14.51 11.67
N ALA A 275 -12.09 13.59 12.21
CA ALA A 275 -12.43 12.17 12.28
C ALA A 275 -13.60 11.87 13.22
N GLY A 276 -13.89 12.75 14.19
CA GLY A 276 -15.05 12.61 15.11
C GLY A 276 -15.13 11.25 15.77
N VAL A 277 -16.22 10.52 15.52
CA VAL A 277 -16.42 9.17 16.06
C VAL A 277 -15.44 8.12 15.54
N HIS A 278 -14.67 8.45 14.50
CA HIS A 278 -13.68 7.56 13.88
C HIS A 278 -12.24 7.82 14.37
N GLN A 279 -12.02 8.63 15.41
CA GLN A 279 -10.67 8.94 15.93
C GLN A 279 -9.86 7.68 16.27
N HIS A 280 -10.51 6.67 16.84
CA HIS A 280 -9.85 5.39 17.15
C HIS A 280 -9.48 4.57 15.90
N HIS A 281 -10.20 4.73 14.78
CA HIS A 281 -9.80 4.15 13.49
C HIS A 281 -8.58 4.87 12.91
N LEU A 282 -8.55 6.19 12.99
CA LEU A 282 -7.40 7.01 12.61
C LEU A 282 -6.16 6.64 13.43
N ALA A 283 -6.30 6.50 14.76
CA ALA A 283 -5.22 6.09 15.66
C ALA A 283 -4.71 4.66 15.35
N GLN A 284 -5.61 3.72 15.04
CA GLN A 284 -5.24 2.36 14.65
C GLN A 284 -4.37 2.38 13.38
N GLY A 285 -4.74 3.17 12.36
CA GLY A 285 -3.93 3.33 11.15
C GLY A 285 -2.56 3.93 11.45
N ALA A 286 -2.49 4.96 12.29
CA ALA A 286 -1.24 5.58 12.72
C ALA A 286 -0.32 4.60 13.47
N ALA A 287 -0.87 3.77 14.36
CA ALA A 287 -0.11 2.74 15.06
C ALA A 287 0.45 1.66 14.11
N PHE A 288 -0.31 1.26 13.09
CA PHE A 288 0.17 0.34 12.07
C PHE A 288 1.31 0.93 11.24
N ALA A 289 1.24 2.21 10.92
CA ALA A 289 2.33 2.92 10.25
C ALA A 289 3.60 2.96 11.10
N ALA A 290 3.47 3.28 12.40
CA ALA A 290 4.57 3.27 13.35
C ALA A 290 5.18 1.85 13.47
N LYS A 291 4.35 0.80 13.53
CA LYS A 291 4.81 -0.60 13.55
C LYS A 291 5.57 -0.98 12.29
N ALA A 292 5.06 -0.60 11.11
CA ALA A 292 5.73 -0.88 9.86
C ALA A 292 7.11 -0.21 9.79
N ARG A 293 7.23 1.03 10.25
CA ARG A 293 8.50 1.75 10.33
C ARG A 293 9.44 1.20 11.39
N GLN A 294 8.91 0.83 12.57
CA GLN A 294 9.71 0.22 13.63
C GLN A 294 10.32 -1.10 13.16
N ARG A 295 9.53 -1.97 12.52
CA ARG A 295 10.01 -3.25 11.96
C ARG A 295 11.11 -3.03 10.92
N ALA A 296 10.99 -2.00 10.10
CA ALA A 296 11.97 -1.64 9.07
C ALA A 296 13.18 -0.85 9.61
N GLY A 297 13.23 -0.55 10.90
CA GLY A 297 14.30 0.24 11.51
C GLY A 297 14.37 1.67 11.01
N ASN A 298 13.23 2.24 10.55
CA ASN A 298 13.17 3.55 9.90
C ASN A 298 12.13 4.50 10.50
N LEU A 299 11.96 4.46 11.82
CA LEU A 299 11.20 5.49 12.54
C LEU A 299 11.78 6.88 12.25
N THR A 300 10.92 7.87 12.17
CA THR A 300 11.27 9.26 11.87
C THR A 300 10.61 10.21 12.86
N ASP A 301 11.12 11.45 12.95
CA ASP A 301 10.54 12.50 13.81
C ASP A 301 9.10 12.82 13.41
N TYR A 302 8.77 12.78 12.13
CA TYR A 302 7.39 13.01 11.69
C TYR A 302 6.47 11.83 12.02
N THR A 303 6.99 10.59 12.10
CA THR A 303 6.23 9.44 12.61
C THR A 303 5.91 9.64 14.09
N ASP A 304 6.91 10.06 14.90
CA ASP A 304 6.70 10.32 16.33
C ASP A 304 5.73 11.49 16.54
N ARG A 305 5.86 12.58 15.78
CA ARG A 305 4.90 13.68 15.82
C ARG A 305 3.48 13.22 15.52
N SER A 306 3.31 12.42 14.48
CA SER A 306 1.99 11.91 14.07
C SER A 306 1.37 11.02 15.15
N THR A 307 2.13 10.09 15.73
CA THR A 307 1.60 9.21 16.77
C THR A 307 1.31 9.94 18.07
N ARG A 308 2.12 10.95 18.46
CA ARG A 308 1.82 11.80 19.63
C ARG A 308 0.47 12.51 19.47
N VAL A 309 0.14 12.98 18.28
CA VAL A 309 -1.13 13.68 18.04
C VAL A 309 -2.28 12.68 17.84
N LEU A 310 -2.10 11.66 17.01
CA LEU A 310 -3.18 10.77 16.60
C LEU A 310 -3.43 9.63 17.59
N CYS A 311 -2.37 9.14 18.27
CA CYS A 311 -2.43 8.04 19.23
C CYS A 311 -2.28 8.49 20.69
N GLY A 312 -1.83 9.73 20.95
CA GLY A 312 -1.54 10.24 22.29
C GLY A 312 -0.25 9.68 22.91
N THR A 313 0.63 9.04 22.13
CA THR A 313 1.84 8.39 22.64
C THR A 313 3.00 8.44 21.63
N SER A 314 4.22 8.06 22.05
CA SER A 314 5.39 8.01 21.18
C SER A 314 5.24 7.02 20.04
N ALA A 315 6.04 7.17 18.96
CA ALA A 315 6.04 6.22 17.85
C ALA A 315 6.42 4.79 18.32
N THR A 316 7.38 4.70 19.23
CA THR A 316 7.82 3.42 19.78
C THR A 316 6.71 2.71 20.57
N ASP A 317 5.97 3.45 21.40
CA ASP A 317 4.88 2.88 22.20
C ASP A 317 3.65 2.59 21.32
N ALA A 318 3.32 3.47 20.38
CA ALA A 318 2.25 3.22 19.41
C ALA A 318 2.52 1.94 18.59
N ALA A 319 3.79 1.69 18.22
CA ALA A 319 4.17 0.49 17.48
C ALA A 319 4.10 -0.81 18.29
N ARG A 320 4.16 -0.75 19.64
CA ARG A 320 3.98 -1.92 20.50
C ARG A 320 2.51 -2.36 20.60
N VAL A 321 1.57 -1.44 20.41
CA VAL A 321 0.13 -1.77 20.52
C VAL A 321 -0.29 -2.83 19.52
N PRO A 322 0.06 -2.77 18.21
CA PRO A 322 -0.17 -3.86 17.29
C PRO A 322 0.48 -5.19 17.71
N ASP A 323 1.68 -5.17 18.31
CA ASP A 323 2.35 -6.40 18.78
C ASP A 323 1.56 -7.07 19.92
N SER A 324 1.20 -6.30 20.95
CA SER A 324 0.38 -6.83 22.05
C SER A 324 -0.98 -7.33 21.56
N ALA A 325 -1.56 -6.68 20.56
CA ALA A 325 -2.83 -7.10 19.97
C ALA A 325 -2.76 -8.43 19.19
N LEU A 326 -1.55 -8.92 18.86
CA LEU A 326 -1.33 -10.24 18.24
C LEU A 326 -1.31 -11.38 19.26
N GLU A 327 -1.13 -11.10 20.55
CA GLU A 327 -1.08 -12.12 21.57
C GLU A 327 -2.38 -12.92 21.59
N ASN A 328 -2.28 -14.25 21.48
CA ASN A 328 -3.43 -15.14 21.40
C ASN A 328 -4.47 -14.73 20.34
N LEU A 329 -4.00 -14.27 19.17
CA LEU A 329 -4.88 -13.94 18.06
C LEU A 329 -5.50 -15.24 17.51
N PRO A 330 -6.84 -15.35 17.43
CA PRO A 330 -7.48 -16.53 16.84
C PRO A 330 -7.19 -16.60 15.33
N GLY A 331 -7.30 -17.79 14.77
CA GLY A 331 -7.27 -17.97 13.30
C GLY A 331 -8.48 -17.33 12.60
N ASP A 332 -8.46 -17.34 11.28
CA ASP A 332 -9.59 -16.89 10.44
C ASP A 332 -10.86 -17.68 10.80
N GLY A 333 -11.97 -16.97 11.08
CA GLY A 333 -13.28 -17.51 11.40
C GLY A 333 -14.38 -16.74 10.70
N ALA A 334 -15.48 -16.42 11.40
CA ALA A 334 -16.54 -15.56 10.86
C ALA A 334 -16.01 -14.16 10.51
N GLU A 335 -15.06 -13.65 11.29
CA GLU A 335 -14.22 -12.50 10.94
C GLU A 335 -12.78 -12.96 10.69
N PRO A 336 -12.06 -12.33 9.74
CA PRO A 336 -10.64 -12.58 9.56
C PRO A 336 -9.82 -12.22 10.81
N ALA A 337 -8.77 -12.99 11.11
CA ALA A 337 -7.83 -12.68 12.18
C ALA A 337 -7.26 -11.24 12.07
N TYR A 338 -7.04 -10.78 10.84
CA TYR A 338 -6.62 -9.40 10.57
C TYR A 338 -7.61 -8.35 11.09
N GLU A 339 -8.92 -8.56 10.95
CA GLU A 339 -9.92 -7.64 11.50
C GLU A 339 -9.97 -7.71 13.03
N ILE A 340 -9.87 -8.88 13.61
CA ILE A 340 -9.81 -9.03 15.07
C ILE A 340 -8.58 -8.28 15.62
N TRP A 341 -7.45 -8.39 14.93
CA TRP A 341 -6.25 -7.62 15.26
C TRP A 341 -6.50 -6.10 15.22
N ARG A 342 -7.10 -5.59 14.15
CA ARG A 342 -7.48 -4.18 14.02
C ARG A 342 -8.43 -3.73 15.14
N GLN A 343 -9.44 -4.56 15.48
CA GLN A 343 -10.41 -4.27 16.56
C GLN A 343 -9.72 -4.15 17.91
N ARG A 344 -8.78 -5.03 18.23
CA ARG A 344 -8.01 -4.97 19.48
C ARG A 344 -7.19 -3.69 19.59
N VAL A 345 -6.53 -3.27 18.50
CA VAL A 345 -5.78 -2.01 18.47
C VAL A 345 -6.73 -0.81 18.63
N ARG A 346 -7.88 -0.80 17.97
CA ARG A 346 -8.89 0.27 18.16
C ARG A 346 -9.41 0.34 19.58
N LYS A 347 -9.72 -0.80 20.17
CA LYS A 347 -10.20 -0.89 21.57
C LYS A 347 -9.20 -0.30 22.55
N TYR A 348 -7.90 -0.56 22.35
CA TYR A 348 -6.84 0.03 23.15
C TYR A 348 -6.91 1.57 23.13
N PHE A 349 -6.98 2.19 21.95
CA PHE A 349 -7.03 3.65 21.83
C PHE A 349 -8.34 4.25 22.34
N GLN A 350 -9.47 3.55 22.21
CA GLN A 350 -10.73 3.97 22.82
C GLN A 350 -10.63 4.02 24.37
N GLN A 351 -10.01 3.02 24.97
CA GLN A 351 -9.81 2.97 26.41
C GLN A 351 -8.87 4.08 26.90
N MET A 352 -7.77 4.31 26.19
CA MET A 352 -6.83 5.40 26.51
C MET A 352 -7.51 6.77 26.48
N GLU A 353 -8.37 7.01 25.49
CA GLU A 353 -9.10 8.27 25.37
C GLU A 353 -10.09 8.46 26.53
N GLN A 354 -10.80 7.42 26.94
CA GLN A 354 -11.70 7.45 28.09
C GLN A 354 -10.97 7.77 29.39
N VAL A 355 -9.82 7.13 29.64
CA VAL A 355 -8.97 7.40 30.80
C VAL A 355 -8.47 8.85 30.81
N SER A 356 -8.01 9.36 29.65
CA SER A 356 -7.55 10.74 29.52
C SER A 356 -8.65 11.77 29.79
N ARG A 357 -9.89 11.49 29.42
CA ARG A 357 -11.05 12.36 29.69
C ARG A 357 -11.50 12.29 31.14
N ALA A 358 -11.31 11.16 31.83
CA ALA A 358 -11.70 10.98 33.24
C ALA A 358 -10.68 11.62 34.22
N ALA A 359 -9.42 11.67 33.86
CA ALA A 359 -8.34 12.19 34.73
C ALA A 359 -8.53 13.66 35.17
N PRO A 360 -8.99 14.64 34.39
CA PRO A 360 -9.20 16.01 34.87
C PRO A 360 -10.34 16.16 35.85
N PHE A 361 -11.28 15.22 35.91
CA PHE A 361 -12.42 15.28 36.84
C PHE A 361 -12.03 14.89 38.29
N MET A 362 -11.00 14.08 38.45
CA MET A 362 -10.49 13.67 39.77
C MET A 362 -9.59 14.72 40.42
N ALA A 363 -8.93 15.57 39.63
CA ALA A 363 -8.07 16.65 40.15
C ALA A 363 -8.85 17.85 40.68
N SER A 364 -10.12 18.05 40.30
CA SER A 364 -10.99 19.14 40.75
C SER A 364 -11.91 18.75 41.95
N ALA A 365 -11.96 17.49 42.32
CA ALA A 365 -12.78 17.00 43.42
C ALA A 365 -12.03 16.87 44.77
N GLY A 366 -10.74 17.23 44.80
CA GLY A 366 -9.86 17.14 45.97
C GLY A 366 -9.34 18.49 46.51
N SER A 367 -9.97 19.63 46.12
CA SER A 367 -9.62 20.95 46.64
C SER A 367 -10.78 21.57 47.43
#